data_8f4a28913f6ff9176e8a8def212413ef
#
_entry.id   8f4a28913f6ff9176e8a8def212413ef
#
_cell.length_a   1.000
_cell.length_b   1.000
_cell.length_c   1.000
_cell.angle_alpha   90.00
_cell.angle_beta   90.00
_cell.angle_gamma   90.00
#
_symmetry.space_group_name_H-M   'P 1'
#
loop_
_entity.id
_entity.type
_entity.pdbx_description
1 polymer ?
#
loop_
_entity_poly.entity_id
_entity_poly.type
_entity_poly.pdbx_seq_one_letter_code
_entity_poly.pdbx_strand_id
1 'polypeptide(L)'
;MPDCSTLIRAALLLVTFSIPLAGFAAGKCERLVATGNPEYPPYLWRDPAQPERLIGADADLLEQIGKAVGVNIRVIYTGSWARAQEEARLGRVDLIAGAFLTPARLETMDYIHPAFLTTDNVVWMRKDAATPYASREDLRGLKGGTLVNNSFGPDFDAFAKQELTLEEVPSLTQAFQKLLLKRSDYVIYEHYPGLAVADTLGMADDLQPLEPPISSEGLYLTVAHNSACNDPWLRGQLAKKMTELTAAGVPQRLLQDNLARWKAQQLQPASTPTE
;
A
#
# COMPACT_ATOMS: atom_id res chain seq x y z
N MET A 1 66.22 -49.76 -53.72
CA MET A 1 65.33 -50.48 -52.82
C MET A 1 64.66 -49.39 -51.95
N PRO A 2 63.42 -49.10 -52.19
CA PRO A 2 62.81 -47.97 -51.53
C PRO A 2 61.99 -48.43 -50.34
N ASP A 3 62.12 -47.72 -49.20
CA ASP A 3 61.29 -47.85 -48.06
C ASP A 3 60.08 -46.97 -48.21
N CYS A 4 58.91 -47.60 -48.01
CA CYS A 4 57.63 -46.98 -48.08
C CYS A 4 57.12 -46.67 -46.63
N SER A 5 57.32 -45.45 -46.15
CA SER A 5 56.77 -45.04 -44.86
C SER A 5 55.42 -44.41 -45.03
N THR A 6 54.44 -45.15 -44.60
CA THR A 6 53.00 -44.77 -44.59
C THR A 6 52.71 -43.76 -43.48
N LEU A 7 52.43 -42.52 -43.85
CA LEU A 7 51.93 -41.46 -42.94
C LEU A 7 50.44 -41.68 -42.69
N ILE A 8 50.11 -42.15 -41.50
CA ILE A 8 48.74 -42.18 -40.98
C ILE A 8 48.42 -40.80 -40.43
N ARG A 9 47.59 -40.02 -41.13
CA ARG A 9 47.00 -38.76 -40.63
C ARG A 9 45.78 -39.11 -39.79
N ALA A 10 45.93 -39.05 -38.50
CA ALA A 10 44.76 -39.09 -37.55
C ALA A 10 44.01 -37.74 -37.61
N ALA A 11 42.86 -37.72 -38.24
CA ALA A 11 41.98 -36.60 -38.21
C ALA A 11 41.17 -36.62 -36.85
N LEU A 12 41.57 -35.75 -35.93
CA LEU A 12 40.80 -35.53 -34.68
C LEU A 12 39.53 -34.71 -35.00
N LEU A 13 38.37 -35.36 -35.09
CA LEU A 13 37.06 -34.71 -35.15
C LEU A 13 36.72 -34.16 -33.78
N LEU A 14 36.90 -32.84 -33.57
CA LEU A 14 36.32 -32.12 -32.43
C LEU A 14 34.80 -32.01 -32.63
N VAL A 15 34.03 -32.89 -31.99
CA VAL A 15 32.58 -32.72 -31.84
C VAL A 15 32.35 -31.68 -30.77
N THR A 16 32.08 -30.44 -31.17
CA THR A 16 31.62 -29.40 -30.29
C THR A 16 30.18 -29.70 -29.89
N PHE A 17 30.00 -30.23 -28.68
CA PHE A 17 28.69 -30.43 -28.06
C PHE A 17 28.14 -29.05 -27.65
N SER A 18 27.34 -28.41 -28.51
CA SER A 18 26.61 -27.22 -28.20
C SER A 18 25.48 -27.62 -27.21
N ILE A 19 25.73 -27.47 -25.92
CA ILE A 19 24.66 -27.56 -24.89
C ILE A 19 23.78 -26.34 -25.11
N PRO A 20 22.50 -26.51 -25.50
CA PRO A 20 21.57 -25.37 -25.48
C PRO A 20 21.48 -24.92 -24.02
N LEU A 21 21.94 -23.71 -23.69
CA LEU A 21 21.50 -23.03 -22.49
C LEU A 21 19.99 -22.85 -22.67
N ALA A 22 19.22 -23.75 -22.06
CA ALA A 22 17.80 -23.50 -21.81
C ALA A 22 17.79 -22.28 -20.92
N GLY A 23 17.64 -21.10 -21.53
CA GLY A 23 17.26 -19.91 -20.81
C GLY A 23 15.95 -20.26 -20.09
N PHE A 24 15.98 -20.37 -18.78
CA PHE A 24 14.77 -20.35 -17.99
C PHE A 24 14.10 -19.03 -18.33
N ALA A 25 13.16 -19.03 -19.27
CA ALA A 25 12.17 -18.01 -19.35
C ALA A 25 11.51 -18.03 -17.99
N ALA A 26 11.79 -17.03 -17.14
CA ALA A 26 11.08 -16.84 -15.90
C ALA A 26 9.59 -16.91 -16.25
N GLY A 27 8.91 -17.97 -15.82
CA GLY A 27 7.51 -18.19 -16.13
C GLY A 27 6.75 -16.98 -15.56
N LYS A 28 5.83 -16.41 -16.35
CA LYS A 28 4.96 -15.34 -15.88
C LYS A 28 4.32 -15.77 -14.58
N CYS A 29 4.44 -14.95 -13.54
CA CYS A 29 3.76 -15.22 -12.28
C CYS A 29 2.25 -15.30 -12.50
N GLU A 30 1.65 -16.42 -12.15
CA GLU A 30 0.20 -16.64 -12.23
C GLU A 30 -0.52 -16.16 -10.96
N ARG A 31 0.22 -16.00 -9.88
CA ARG A 31 -0.29 -15.61 -8.56
C ARG A 31 0.59 -14.54 -7.94
N LEU A 32 -0.07 -13.50 -7.40
CA LEU A 32 0.56 -12.43 -6.66
C LEU A 32 -0.09 -12.29 -5.28
N VAL A 33 0.72 -11.93 -4.30
CA VAL A 33 0.28 -11.61 -2.95
C VAL A 33 0.41 -10.10 -2.76
N ALA A 34 -0.69 -9.46 -2.40
CA ALA A 34 -0.74 -8.04 -2.04
C ALA A 34 -1.04 -7.87 -0.55
N THR A 35 -0.62 -6.76 0.01
CA THR A 35 -1.00 -6.29 1.34
C THR A 35 -1.14 -4.77 1.36
N GLY A 36 -1.46 -4.18 2.51
CA GLY A 36 -1.57 -2.74 2.68
C GLY A 36 -1.95 -2.36 4.11
N ASN A 37 -2.37 -1.11 4.30
CA ASN A 37 -2.80 -0.63 5.61
C ASN A 37 -4.15 -1.24 6.01
N PRO A 38 -4.24 -2.03 7.11
CA PRO A 38 -5.47 -2.72 7.52
C PRO A 38 -6.48 -1.82 8.24
N GLU A 39 -6.11 -0.59 8.61
CA GLU A 39 -6.97 0.41 9.24
C GLU A 39 -7.21 1.60 8.29
N TYR A 40 -7.63 1.30 7.06
CA TYR A 40 -7.75 2.28 6.00
C TYR A 40 -9.10 2.20 5.22
N PRO A 41 -10.25 1.99 5.92
CA PRO A 41 -11.54 1.98 5.24
C PRO A 41 -11.89 3.37 4.67
N PRO A 42 -12.54 3.46 3.52
CA PRO A 42 -13.08 2.38 2.69
C PRO A 42 -12.09 1.86 1.62
N TYR A 43 -10.83 2.26 1.67
CA TYR A 43 -9.80 1.82 0.73
C TYR A 43 -9.39 0.38 1.00
N LEU A 44 -9.00 0.05 2.26
CA LEU A 44 -8.55 -1.28 2.64
C LEU A 44 -8.77 -1.53 4.14
N TRP A 45 -9.38 -2.68 4.49
CA TRP A 45 -9.55 -3.09 5.90
C TRP A 45 -9.64 -4.61 6.03
N ARG A 46 -9.52 -5.11 7.26
CA ARG A 46 -9.64 -6.54 7.53
C ARG A 46 -11.07 -7.02 7.31
N ASP A 47 -11.19 -8.15 6.60
CA ASP A 47 -12.48 -8.83 6.43
C ASP A 47 -12.96 -9.42 7.78
N PRO A 48 -14.12 -9.00 8.32
CA PRO A 48 -14.63 -9.57 9.56
C PRO A 48 -14.91 -11.07 9.49
N ALA A 49 -15.25 -11.60 8.30
CA ALA A 49 -15.53 -13.00 8.05
C ALA A 49 -14.27 -13.85 7.82
N GLN A 50 -13.20 -13.22 7.32
CA GLN A 50 -11.91 -13.87 7.02
C GLN A 50 -10.77 -12.95 7.46
N PRO A 51 -10.41 -12.93 8.76
CA PRO A 51 -9.48 -11.94 9.32
C PRO A 51 -8.06 -11.93 8.74
N GLU A 52 -7.66 -12.97 8.03
CA GLU A 52 -6.39 -13.05 7.28
C GLU A 52 -6.45 -12.34 5.93
N ARG A 53 -7.63 -11.87 5.50
CA ARG A 53 -7.86 -11.18 4.23
C ARG A 53 -8.07 -9.70 4.46
N LEU A 54 -7.63 -8.89 3.50
CA LEU A 54 -8.01 -7.49 3.38
C LEU A 54 -9.04 -7.33 2.26
N ILE A 55 -10.01 -6.45 2.49
CA ILE A 55 -11.09 -6.09 1.56
C ILE A 55 -11.17 -4.57 1.46
N GLY A 56 -11.86 -4.05 0.46
CA GLY A 56 -12.00 -2.62 0.23
C GLY A 56 -11.80 -2.24 -1.23
N ALA A 57 -11.89 -0.95 -1.52
CA ALA A 57 -11.79 -0.42 -2.87
C ALA A 57 -10.48 -0.83 -3.57
N ASP A 58 -9.37 -0.84 -2.84
CA ASP A 58 -8.06 -1.22 -3.37
C ASP A 58 -7.99 -2.72 -3.66
N ALA A 59 -8.59 -3.56 -2.80
CA ALA A 59 -8.66 -4.99 -3.04
C ALA A 59 -9.53 -5.33 -4.26
N ASP A 60 -10.68 -4.67 -4.40
CA ASP A 60 -11.59 -4.86 -5.53
C ASP A 60 -10.95 -4.35 -6.85
N LEU A 61 -10.18 -3.26 -6.79
CA LEU A 61 -9.40 -2.77 -7.94
C LEU A 61 -8.34 -3.79 -8.37
N LEU A 62 -7.60 -4.36 -7.42
CA LEU A 62 -6.60 -5.38 -7.70
C LEU A 62 -7.22 -6.67 -8.26
N GLU A 63 -8.40 -7.06 -7.81
CA GLU A 63 -9.14 -8.18 -8.37
C GLU A 63 -9.49 -7.94 -9.84
N GLN A 64 -9.99 -6.73 -10.19
CA GLN A 64 -10.30 -6.37 -11.58
C GLN A 64 -9.04 -6.34 -12.45
N ILE A 65 -7.94 -5.77 -11.96
CA ILE A 65 -6.65 -5.76 -12.65
C ILE A 65 -6.18 -7.19 -12.88
N GLY A 66 -6.15 -8.03 -11.83
CA GLY A 66 -5.70 -9.41 -11.91
C GLY A 66 -6.48 -10.22 -12.95
N LYS A 67 -7.79 -10.14 -12.93
CA LYS A 67 -8.67 -10.78 -13.94
C LYS A 67 -8.32 -10.33 -15.38
N ALA A 68 -8.06 -9.04 -15.56
CA ALA A 68 -7.78 -8.48 -16.89
C ALA A 68 -6.40 -8.86 -17.43
N VAL A 69 -5.39 -9.03 -16.56
CA VAL A 69 -4.02 -9.41 -16.95
C VAL A 69 -3.77 -10.93 -16.87
N GLY A 70 -4.74 -11.70 -16.40
CA GLY A 70 -4.64 -13.17 -16.27
C GLY A 70 -3.81 -13.62 -15.08
N VAL A 71 -3.79 -12.85 -13.98
CA VAL A 71 -3.03 -13.12 -12.76
C VAL A 71 -3.98 -13.15 -11.56
N ASN A 72 -3.85 -14.14 -10.69
CA ASN A 72 -4.62 -14.20 -9.44
C ASN A 72 -3.93 -13.35 -8.37
N ILE A 73 -4.57 -12.26 -7.94
CA ILE A 73 -4.05 -11.38 -6.87
C ILE A 73 -4.83 -11.61 -5.58
N ARG A 74 -4.14 -12.02 -4.51
CA ARG A 74 -4.73 -12.18 -3.17
C ARG A 74 -4.26 -11.04 -2.28
N VAL A 75 -5.20 -10.34 -1.63
CA VAL A 75 -4.89 -9.25 -0.71
C VAL A 75 -5.02 -9.78 0.71
N ILE A 76 -3.90 -9.87 1.44
CA ILE A 76 -3.81 -10.51 2.75
C ILE A 76 -3.43 -9.52 3.86
N TYR A 77 -3.87 -9.84 5.07
CA TYR A 77 -3.44 -9.13 6.27
C TYR A 77 -2.06 -9.61 6.71
N THR A 78 -1.13 -8.69 6.91
CA THR A 78 0.24 -8.97 7.35
C THR A 78 0.63 -8.26 8.66
N GLY A 79 -0.33 -7.62 9.31
CA GLY A 79 -0.09 -6.83 10.53
C GLY A 79 -0.32 -5.34 10.32
N SER A 80 0.33 -4.50 11.14
CA SER A 80 0.25 -3.04 11.03
C SER A 80 0.78 -2.50 9.70
N TRP A 81 0.50 -1.23 9.39
CA TRP A 81 1.03 -0.56 8.18
C TRP A 81 2.56 -0.66 8.06
N ALA A 82 3.28 -0.44 9.17
CA ALA A 82 4.73 -0.61 9.17
C ALA A 82 5.14 -2.05 8.84
N ARG A 83 4.40 -3.05 9.34
CA ARG A 83 4.67 -4.45 9.02
C ARG A 83 4.38 -4.76 7.55
N ALA A 84 3.30 -4.24 6.98
CA ALA A 84 2.99 -4.41 5.57
C ALA A 84 4.12 -3.89 4.66
N GLN A 85 4.68 -2.72 4.96
CA GLN A 85 5.82 -2.16 4.24
C GLN A 85 7.07 -3.05 4.37
N GLU A 86 7.34 -3.58 5.56
CA GLU A 86 8.48 -4.48 5.80
C GLU A 86 8.35 -5.81 5.05
N GLU A 87 7.13 -6.39 5.00
CA GLU A 87 6.89 -7.62 4.21
C GLU A 87 7.15 -7.39 2.71
N ALA A 88 6.77 -6.22 2.17
CA ALA A 88 7.10 -5.84 0.80
C ALA A 88 8.61 -5.63 0.61
N ARG A 89 9.27 -4.90 1.52
CA ARG A 89 10.72 -4.69 1.46
C ARG A 89 11.51 -6.00 1.44
N LEU A 90 11.02 -7.01 2.14
CA LEU A 90 11.63 -8.35 2.20
C LEU A 90 11.22 -9.27 1.03
N GLY A 91 10.33 -8.83 0.13
CA GLY A 91 9.83 -9.64 -0.98
C GLY A 91 8.92 -10.79 -0.55
N ARG A 92 8.35 -10.75 0.66
CA ARG A 92 7.40 -11.76 1.15
C ARG A 92 5.99 -11.53 0.63
N VAL A 93 5.70 -10.31 0.17
CA VAL A 93 4.55 -9.94 -0.62
C VAL A 93 5.03 -9.25 -1.89
N ASP A 94 4.23 -9.33 -2.95
CA ASP A 94 4.59 -8.81 -4.26
C ASP A 94 4.17 -7.35 -4.44
N LEU A 95 3.03 -6.97 -3.84
CA LEU A 95 2.37 -5.70 -4.08
C LEU A 95 1.97 -5.01 -2.76
N ILE A 96 2.01 -3.67 -2.76
CA ILE A 96 1.27 -2.85 -1.79
C ILE A 96 0.05 -2.24 -2.49
N ALA A 97 -1.12 -2.49 -1.92
CA ALA A 97 -2.41 -2.01 -2.39
C ALA A 97 -2.69 -0.59 -1.87
N GLY A 98 -2.03 0.40 -2.42
CA GLY A 98 -2.16 1.80 -2.05
C GLY A 98 -1.02 2.31 -1.17
N ALA A 99 -0.18 3.18 -1.77
CA ALA A 99 0.89 3.88 -1.06
C ALA A 99 1.11 5.28 -1.67
N PHE A 100 1.42 6.27 -0.85
CA PHE A 100 1.91 7.56 -1.31
C PHE A 100 3.33 7.42 -1.86
N LEU A 101 3.64 8.15 -2.92
CA LEU A 101 4.95 8.16 -3.51
C LEU A 101 5.91 8.99 -2.65
N THR A 102 6.99 8.36 -2.19
CA THR A 102 8.07 9.04 -1.47
C THR A 102 9.43 8.58 -1.95
N PRO A 103 10.49 9.42 -1.88
CA PRO A 103 11.84 9.00 -2.23
C PRO A 103 12.30 7.73 -1.50
N ALA A 104 12.03 7.62 -0.20
CA ALA A 104 12.43 6.46 0.61
C ALA A 104 11.73 5.16 0.15
N ARG A 105 10.47 5.23 -0.26
CA ARG A 105 9.74 4.05 -0.75
C ARG A 105 10.18 3.64 -2.15
N LEU A 106 10.65 4.58 -2.98
CA LEU A 106 11.21 4.29 -4.29
C LEU A 106 12.49 3.42 -4.22
N GLU A 107 13.16 3.36 -3.07
CA GLU A 107 14.31 2.47 -2.87
C GLU A 107 13.91 0.99 -2.71
N THR A 108 12.63 0.71 -2.46
CA THR A 108 12.16 -0.64 -2.13
C THR A 108 11.03 -1.14 -3.02
N MET A 109 10.37 -0.25 -3.80
CA MET A 109 9.24 -0.61 -4.63
C MET A 109 9.11 0.27 -5.87
N ASP A 110 8.65 -0.32 -6.97
CA ASP A 110 8.26 0.36 -8.21
C ASP A 110 6.81 0.84 -8.11
N TYR A 111 6.55 2.08 -8.51
CA TYR A 111 5.21 2.68 -8.53
C TYR A 111 4.53 2.46 -9.87
N ILE A 112 3.29 1.98 -9.84
CA ILE A 112 2.46 1.77 -11.02
C ILE A 112 1.63 3.03 -11.26
N HIS A 113 1.97 3.76 -12.31
CA HIS A 113 1.24 4.95 -12.74
C HIS A 113 0.05 4.62 -13.63
N PRO A 114 -0.98 5.53 -13.62
CA PRO A 114 -1.14 6.71 -12.78
C PRO A 114 -1.52 6.38 -11.33
N ALA A 115 -1.53 7.39 -10.44
CA ALA A 115 -2.26 7.29 -9.17
C ALA A 115 -3.71 6.93 -9.47
N PHE A 116 -4.27 5.98 -8.75
CA PHE A 116 -5.65 5.55 -8.98
C PHE A 116 -6.67 6.40 -8.22
N LEU A 117 -6.28 7.00 -7.10
CA LEU A 117 -7.06 7.96 -6.31
C LEU A 117 -6.14 9.05 -5.77
N THR A 118 -6.74 10.11 -5.24
CA THR A 118 -6.08 11.15 -4.46
C THR A 118 -6.81 11.24 -3.12
N THR A 119 -6.07 11.44 -2.03
CA THR A 119 -6.64 11.58 -0.69
C THR A 119 -6.00 12.74 0.07
N ASP A 120 -6.81 13.43 0.86
CA ASP A 120 -6.39 14.56 1.67
C ASP A 120 -5.91 14.08 3.03
N ASN A 121 -4.76 14.56 3.44
CA ASN A 121 -4.21 14.41 4.78
C ASN A 121 -4.63 15.61 5.62
N VAL A 122 -5.23 15.36 6.77
CA VAL A 122 -5.80 16.40 7.63
C VAL A 122 -5.29 16.30 9.06
N VAL A 123 -5.44 17.38 9.78
CA VAL A 123 -5.19 17.45 11.22
C VAL A 123 -6.48 17.06 11.95
N TRP A 124 -6.38 16.06 12.80
CA TRP A 124 -7.45 15.61 13.69
C TRP A 124 -7.24 16.22 15.07
N MET A 125 -8.24 16.89 15.60
CA MET A 125 -8.24 17.41 16.95
C MET A 125 -9.52 17.02 17.70
N ARG A 126 -9.48 17.13 19.03
CA ARG A 126 -10.69 17.04 19.83
C ARG A 126 -11.56 18.27 19.57
N LYS A 127 -12.88 18.11 19.55
CA LYS A 127 -13.82 19.22 19.39
C LYS A 127 -13.77 20.21 20.56
N ASP A 128 -13.33 19.76 21.76
CA ASP A 128 -13.15 20.62 22.93
C ASP A 128 -11.80 21.37 22.94
N ALA A 129 -10.94 21.15 21.96
CA ALA A 129 -9.67 21.83 21.86
C ALA A 129 -9.85 23.28 21.40
N ALA A 130 -9.27 24.23 22.14
CA ALA A 130 -9.34 25.66 21.83
C ALA A 130 -8.23 26.13 20.86
N THR A 131 -7.42 25.22 20.34
CA THR A 131 -6.27 25.54 19.49
C THR A 131 -6.74 25.94 18.09
N PRO A 132 -6.49 27.17 17.63
CA PRO A 132 -6.82 27.58 16.28
C PRO A 132 -5.91 26.83 15.29
N TYR A 133 -6.44 26.51 14.10
CA TYR A 133 -5.70 25.91 13.00
C TYR A 133 -6.09 26.62 11.70
N ALA A 134 -5.10 27.15 11.00
CA ALA A 134 -5.27 27.74 9.69
C ALA A 134 -4.18 27.26 8.71
N SER A 135 -3.06 26.72 9.23
CA SER A 135 -1.96 26.20 8.44
C SER A 135 -1.09 25.22 9.23
N ARG A 136 -0.22 24.47 8.56
CA ARG A 136 0.72 23.53 9.20
C ARG A 136 1.66 24.18 10.21
N GLU A 137 1.92 25.48 10.07
CA GLU A 137 2.76 26.27 10.99
C GLU A 137 2.18 26.37 12.39
N ASP A 138 0.83 26.29 12.52
CA ASP A 138 0.13 26.35 13.80
C ASP A 138 0.33 25.09 14.65
N LEU A 139 0.89 24.04 14.05
CA LEU A 139 1.21 22.78 14.74
C LEU A 139 2.52 22.84 15.53
N ARG A 140 3.32 23.91 15.36
CA ARG A 140 4.60 24.09 16.09
C ARG A 140 4.37 24.18 17.58
N GLY A 141 5.22 23.46 18.32
CA GLY A 141 5.15 23.44 19.81
C GLY A 141 4.06 22.55 20.38
N LEU A 142 3.17 22.01 19.55
CA LEU A 142 2.16 21.03 19.94
C LEU A 142 2.70 19.59 19.82
N LYS A 143 2.11 18.66 20.58
CA LYS A 143 2.42 17.23 20.51
C LYS A 143 1.52 16.55 19.49
N GLY A 144 2.07 16.16 18.36
CA GLY A 144 1.35 15.42 17.32
C GLY A 144 1.45 13.91 17.47
N GLY A 145 0.48 13.20 16.89
CA GLY A 145 0.47 11.76 16.76
C GLY A 145 0.34 11.33 15.30
N THR A 146 0.98 10.22 14.94
CA THR A 146 0.83 9.57 13.62
C THR A 146 1.15 8.09 13.71
N LEU A 147 1.09 7.37 12.59
CA LEU A 147 1.45 5.96 12.52
C LEU A 147 2.94 5.77 12.17
N VAL A 148 3.52 4.69 12.71
CA VAL A 148 4.90 4.28 12.38
C VAL A 148 5.06 4.11 10.86
N ASN A 149 6.09 4.73 10.29
CA ASN A 149 6.40 4.73 8.85
C ASN A 149 5.28 5.31 7.96
N ASN A 150 4.38 6.14 8.50
CA ASN A 150 3.46 6.90 7.66
C ASN A 150 4.18 8.05 6.96
N SER A 151 3.55 8.59 5.92
CA SER A 151 4.02 9.75 5.16
C SER A 151 2.80 10.55 4.75
N PHE A 152 2.98 11.84 4.61
CA PHE A 152 1.95 12.80 4.20
C PHE A 152 2.41 13.58 2.96
N GLY A 153 3.33 12.99 2.20
CA GLY A 153 3.99 13.60 1.06
C GLY A 153 5.33 14.24 1.41
N PRO A 154 6.28 14.28 0.45
CA PRO A 154 7.67 14.68 0.70
C PRO A 154 7.82 16.10 1.28
N ASP A 155 6.97 17.03 0.85
CA ASP A 155 7.01 18.42 1.31
C ASP A 155 6.61 18.54 2.78
N PHE A 156 5.46 17.92 3.14
CA PHE A 156 5.03 17.95 4.54
C PHE A 156 5.95 17.14 5.44
N ASP A 157 6.43 15.98 5.00
CA ASP A 157 7.34 15.14 5.77
C ASP A 157 8.66 15.88 6.11
N ALA A 158 9.18 16.67 5.15
CA ALA A 158 10.36 17.51 5.38
C ALA A 158 10.10 18.61 6.41
N PHE A 159 8.96 19.29 6.32
CA PHE A 159 8.52 20.29 7.30
C PHE A 159 8.34 19.65 8.68
N ALA A 160 7.61 18.56 8.78
CA ALA A 160 7.32 17.89 10.05
C ALA A 160 8.59 17.43 10.77
N LYS A 161 9.56 16.89 10.03
CA LYS A 161 10.85 16.46 10.56
C LYS A 161 11.66 17.61 11.20
N GLN A 162 11.51 18.82 10.68
CA GLN A 162 12.27 19.99 11.13
C GLN A 162 11.56 20.78 12.23
N GLU A 163 10.23 20.85 12.17
CA GLU A 163 9.44 21.85 12.88
C GLU A 163 8.45 21.23 13.90
N LEU A 164 8.13 19.94 13.79
CA LEU A 164 7.09 19.32 14.59
C LEU A 164 7.63 18.24 15.53
N THR A 165 6.88 18.00 16.60
CA THR A 165 7.10 16.86 17.50
C THR A 165 6.00 15.84 17.25
N LEU A 166 6.31 14.79 16.47
CA LEU A 166 5.36 13.71 16.16
C LEU A 166 5.75 12.45 16.92
N GLU A 167 4.79 11.89 17.63
CA GLU A 167 4.91 10.56 18.23
C GLU A 167 4.26 9.53 17.32
N GLU A 168 5.02 8.50 16.97
CA GLU A 168 4.55 7.41 16.12
C GLU A 168 3.99 6.25 16.94
N VAL A 169 2.82 5.74 16.54
CA VAL A 169 2.15 4.59 17.15
C VAL A 169 1.79 3.54 16.08
N PRO A 170 1.60 2.26 16.46
CA PRO A 170 1.34 1.19 15.50
C PRO A 170 0.00 1.28 14.76
N SER A 171 -1.00 1.99 15.30
CA SER A 171 -2.37 2.01 14.74
C SER A 171 -3.07 3.35 14.93
N LEU A 172 -4.02 3.66 14.04
CA LEU A 172 -4.86 4.86 14.14
C LEU A 172 -5.74 4.82 15.39
N THR A 173 -6.25 3.63 15.74
CA THR A 173 -6.98 3.40 16.99
C THR A 173 -6.20 3.92 18.19
N GLN A 174 -4.91 3.57 18.31
CA GLN A 174 -4.06 4.04 19.40
C GLN A 174 -3.80 5.55 19.33
N ALA A 175 -3.59 6.10 18.14
CA ALA A 175 -3.39 7.54 17.96
C ALA A 175 -4.62 8.31 18.45
N PHE A 176 -5.82 7.93 18.05
CA PHE A 176 -7.07 8.58 18.47
C PHE A 176 -7.37 8.40 19.97
N GLN A 177 -7.08 7.21 20.54
CA GLN A 177 -7.19 7.00 21.98
C GLN A 177 -6.25 7.95 22.77
N LYS A 178 -5.01 8.12 22.30
CA LYS A 178 -4.07 9.07 22.92
C LYS A 178 -4.56 10.51 22.80
N LEU A 179 -5.13 10.88 21.67
CA LEU A 179 -5.71 12.21 21.44
C LEU A 179 -6.86 12.49 22.43
N LEU A 180 -7.79 11.57 22.61
CA LEU A 180 -8.88 11.70 23.58
C LEU A 180 -8.38 11.75 25.04
N LEU A 181 -7.35 10.98 25.36
CA LEU A 181 -6.71 11.00 26.69
C LEU A 181 -5.82 12.23 26.91
N LYS A 182 -5.81 13.22 26.01
CA LYS A 182 -5.00 14.44 26.06
C LYS A 182 -3.48 14.17 26.19
N ARG A 183 -3.04 13.02 25.65
CA ARG A 183 -1.60 12.65 25.56
C ARG A 183 -0.95 13.20 24.32
N SER A 184 -1.71 13.52 23.29
CA SER A 184 -1.36 14.33 22.13
C SER A 184 -2.36 15.46 21.95
N ASP A 185 -1.96 16.52 21.28
CA ASP A 185 -2.80 17.69 20.98
C ASP A 185 -3.54 17.50 19.66
N TYR A 186 -2.92 16.81 18.71
CA TYR A 186 -3.47 16.49 17.39
C TYR A 186 -2.97 15.13 16.89
N VAL A 187 -3.64 14.62 15.84
CA VAL A 187 -3.20 13.47 15.05
C VAL A 187 -3.24 13.87 13.58
N ILE A 188 -2.23 13.48 12.80
CA ILE A 188 -2.25 13.63 11.35
C ILE A 188 -2.62 12.30 10.74
N TYR A 189 -3.66 12.31 9.91
CA TYR A 189 -4.10 11.13 9.16
C TYR A 189 -5.02 11.56 7.99
N GLU A 190 -5.26 10.63 7.08
CA GLU A 190 -6.14 10.86 5.93
C GLU A 190 -7.59 11.09 6.38
N HIS A 191 -8.29 11.95 5.64
CA HIS A 191 -9.64 12.41 6.01
C HIS A 191 -10.65 11.26 6.08
N TYR A 192 -10.87 10.53 4.97
CA TYR A 192 -11.92 9.50 4.92
C TYR A 192 -11.63 8.29 5.82
N PRO A 193 -10.43 7.72 5.84
CA PRO A 193 -10.13 6.64 6.78
C PRO A 193 -10.20 7.07 8.23
N GLY A 194 -9.79 8.31 8.54
CA GLY A 194 -9.92 8.87 9.88
C GLY A 194 -11.37 8.97 10.33
N LEU A 195 -12.28 9.47 9.47
CA LEU A 195 -13.73 9.49 9.77
C LEU A 195 -14.28 8.08 10.03
N ALA A 196 -13.93 7.13 9.16
CA ALA A 196 -14.44 5.77 9.27
C ALA A 196 -13.98 5.08 10.55
N VAL A 197 -12.72 5.27 10.95
CA VAL A 197 -12.17 4.68 12.18
C VAL A 197 -12.74 5.40 13.42
N ALA A 198 -12.85 6.74 13.39
CA ALA A 198 -13.46 7.49 14.50
C ALA A 198 -14.92 7.07 14.76
N ASP A 199 -15.68 6.88 13.68
CA ASP A 199 -17.07 6.39 13.76
C ASP A 199 -17.15 4.99 14.39
N THR A 200 -16.33 4.05 13.90
CA THR A 200 -16.26 2.68 14.43
C THR A 200 -15.90 2.63 15.91
N LEU A 201 -15.06 3.54 16.37
CA LEU A 201 -14.62 3.61 17.77
C LEU A 201 -15.60 4.37 18.66
N GLY A 202 -16.69 4.92 18.10
CA GLY A 202 -17.64 5.79 18.83
C GLY A 202 -17.02 7.13 19.24
N MET A 203 -16.01 7.60 18.51
CA MET A 203 -15.25 8.84 18.79
C MET A 203 -15.63 10.00 17.84
N ALA A 204 -16.53 9.77 16.90
CA ALA A 204 -16.90 10.76 15.89
C ALA A 204 -17.51 12.06 16.48
N ASP A 205 -18.15 11.96 17.66
CA ASP A 205 -18.68 13.12 18.36
C ASP A 205 -17.63 13.92 19.12
N ASP A 206 -16.47 13.32 19.41
CA ASP A 206 -15.41 13.93 20.20
C ASP A 206 -14.26 14.47 19.34
N LEU A 207 -14.08 13.93 18.12
CA LEU A 207 -13.01 14.26 17.20
C LEU A 207 -13.53 15.00 15.96
N GLN A 208 -12.67 15.83 15.37
CA GLN A 208 -12.94 16.53 14.12
C GLN A 208 -11.70 16.63 13.25
N PRO A 209 -11.85 16.45 11.93
CA PRO A 209 -10.83 16.86 10.99
C PRO A 209 -10.88 18.38 10.82
N LEU A 210 -9.71 18.99 10.63
CA LEU A 210 -9.59 20.44 10.42
C LEU A 210 -9.20 20.74 8.97
N GLU A 211 -9.64 21.90 8.50
CA GLU A 211 -9.32 22.46 7.19
C GLU A 211 -8.45 23.72 7.33
N PRO A 212 -7.57 23.99 6.39
CA PRO A 212 -7.32 23.24 5.15
C PRO A 212 -6.51 21.94 5.40
N PRO A 213 -6.52 20.96 4.45
CA PRO A 213 -5.67 19.79 4.53
C PRO A 213 -4.19 20.19 4.50
N ILE A 214 -3.34 19.41 5.17
CA ILE A 214 -1.89 19.64 5.17
C ILE A 214 -1.22 19.26 3.86
N SER A 215 -1.80 18.30 3.14
CA SER A 215 -1.40 17.84 1.82
C SER A 215 -2.52 17.06 1.14
N SER A 216 -2.39 16.85 -0.17
CA SER A 216 -3.29 16.00 -0.97
C SER A 216 -2.40 15.13 -1.85
N GLU A 217 -2.42 13.80 -1.61
CA GLU A 217 -1.45 12.88 -2.18
C GLU A 217 -2.11 11.82 -3.06
N GLY A 218 -1.42 11.45 -4.14
CA GLY A 218 -1.81 10.37 -5.01
C GLY A 218 -1.60 9.01 -4.34
N LEU A 219 -2.59 8.12 -4.45
CA LEU A 219 -2.54 6.74 -3.98
C LEU A 219 -2.18 5.81 -5.14
N TYR A 220 -1.12 5.03 -4.99
CA TYR A 220 -0.55 4.20 -6.05
C TYR A 220 -0.51 2.72 -5.67
N LEU A 221 -0.73 1.86 -6.64
CA LEU A 221 -0.30 0.47 -6.57
C LEU A 221 1.23 0.41 -6.70
N THR A 222 1.89 -0.44 -5.90
CA THR A 222 3.34 -0.65 -6.02
C THR A 222 3.70 -2.12 -6.17
N VAL A 223 4.86 -2.38 -6.77
CA VAL A 223 5.47 -3.71 -6.89
C VAL A 223 6.76 -3.72 -6.08
N ALA A 224 6.91 -4.64 -5.15
CA ALA A 224 8.11 -4.76 -4.32
C ALA A 224 9.34 -5.10 -5.17
N HIS A 225 10.47 -4.41 -4.97
CA HIS A 225 11.70 -4.69 -5.72
C HIS A 225 12.19 -6.12 -5.52
N ASN A 226 12.06 -6.66 -4.30
CA ASN A 226 12.48 -8.01 -3.93
C ASN A 226 11.44 -9.10 -4.23
N SER A 227 10.31 -8.76 -4.86
CA SER A 227 9.36 -9.77 -5.34
C SER A 227 9.98 -10.58 -6.48
N ALA A 228 9.88 -11.90 -6.39
CA ALA A 228 10.27 -12.80 -7.48
C ALA A 228 9.43 -12.59 -8.76
N CYS A 229 8.27 -11.95 -8.63
CA CYS A 229 7.37 -11.64 -9.72
C CYS A 229 7.59 -10.24 -10.33
N ASN A 230 8.51 -9.44 -9.79
CA ASN A 230 8.79 -8.10 -10.30
C ASN A 230 9.55 -8.15 -11.62
N ASP A 231 8.85 -8.13 -12.73
CA ASP A 231 9.39 -8.07 -14.07
C ASP A 231 8.81 -6.92 -14.91
N PRO A 232 9.51 -6.48 -15.97
CA PRO A 232 9.06 -5.34 -16.79
C PRO A 232 7.73 -5.59 -17.50
N TRP A 233 7.42 -6.83 -17.87
CA TRP A 233 6.15 -7.16 -18.53
C TRP A 233 4.99 -6.98 -17.55
N LEU A 234 5.11 -7.53 -16.33
CA LEU A 234 4.08 -7.40 -15.29
C LEU A 234 3.81 -5.92 -14.97
N ARG A 235 4.86 -5.12 -14.70
CA ARG A 235 4.71 -3.68 -14.44
C ARG A 235 4.00 -2.97 -15.59
N GLY A 236 4.37 -3.30 -16.84
CA GLY A 236 3.72 -2.74 -18.02
C GLY A 236 2.24 -3.09 -18.13
N GLN A 237 1.85 -4.34 -17.84
CA GLN A 237 0.44 -4.76 -17.83
C GLN A 237 -0.36 -4.11 -16.72
N LEU A 238 0.21 -4.02 -15.50
CA LEU A 238 -0.41 -3.34 -14.37
C LEU A 238 -0.63 -1.85 -14.70
N ALA A 239 0.39 -1.15 -15.22
CA ALA A 239 0.30 0.27 -15.57
C ALA A 239 -0.72 0.53 -16.70
N LYS A 240 -0.72 -0.30 -17.76
CA LYS A 240 -1.70 -0.22 -18.84
C LYS A 240 -3.12 -0.36 -18.30
N LYS A 241 -3.37 -1.40 -17.49
CA LYS A 241 -4.71 -1.65 -16.94
C LYS A 241 -5.11 -0.57 -15.94
N MET A 242 -4.20 -0.10 -15.09
CA MET A 242 -4.46 1.03 -14.17
C MET A 242 -4.89 2.27 -14.95
N THR A 243 -4.19 2.61 -16.04
CA THR A 243 -4.55 3.75 -16.90
C THR A 243 -5.96 3.61 -17.48
N GLU A 244 -6.31 2.43 -18.00
CA GLU A 244 -7.64 2.17 -18.56
C GLU A 244 -8.75 2.30 -17.50
N LEU A 245 -8.56 1.70 -16.32
CA LEU A 245 -9.54 1.71 -15.24
C LEU A 245 -9.72 3.10 -14.63
N THR A 246 -8.61 3.84 -14.45
CA THR A 246 -8.65 5.22 -13.94
C THR A 246 -9.36 6.16 -14.92
N ALA A 247 -9.06 6.07 -16.21
CA ALA A 247 -9.75 6.84 -17.25
C ALA A 247 -11.27 6.52 -17.32
N ALA A 248 -11.67 5.29 -16.98
CA ALA A 248 -13.07 4.87 -16.90
C ALA A 248 -13.75 5.21 -15.56
N GLY A 249 -13.06 5.88 -14.62
CA GLY A 249 -13.58 6.25 -13.31
C GLY A 249 -13.90 5.05 -12.40
N VAL A 250 -13.24 3.90 -12.64
CA VAL A 250 -13.48 2.68 -11.85
C VAL A 250 -13.05 2.85 -10.39
N PRO A 251 -11.86 3.40 -10.06
CA PRO A 251 -11.45 3.54 -8.67
C PRO A 251 -12.43 4.37 -7.84
N GLN A 252 -12.96 5.46 -8.39
CA GLN A 252 -13.94 6.32 -7.72
C GLN A 252 -15.26 5.59 -7.44
N ARG A 253 -15.75 4.76 -8.39
CA ARG A 253 -16.94 3.93 -8.16
C ARG A 253 -16.69 2.88 -7.07
N LEU A 254 -15.56 2.18 -7.13
CA LEU A 254 -15.19 1.20 -6.11
C LEU A 254 -15.07 1.83 -4.72
N LEU A 255 -14.57 3.07 -4.64
CA LEU A 255 -14.50 3.81 -3.38
C LEU A 255 -15.89 4.06 -2.81
N GLN A 256 -16.87 4.50 -3.63
CA GLN A 256 -18.24 4.73 -3.20
C GLN A 256 -18.94 3.43 -2.78
N ASP A 257 -18.78 2.37 -3.55
CA ASP A 257 -19.37 1.06 -3.25
C ASP A 257 -18.82 0.51 -1.91
N ASN A 258 -17.52 0.65 -1.68
CA ASN A 258 -16.88 0.18 -0.46
C ASN A 258 -17.16 1.09 0.74
N LEU A 259 -17.41 2.38 0.54
CA LEU A 259 -17.92 3.25 1.60
C LEU A 259 -19.31 2.78 2.08
N ALA A 260 -20.19 2.44 1.14
CA ALA A 260 -21.50 1.87 1.48
C ALA A 260 -21.37 0.52 2.20
N ARG A 261 -20.45 -0.35 1.71
CA ARG A 261 -20.14 -1.65 2.32
C ARG A 261 -19.62 -1.50 3.75
N TRP A 262 -18.68 -0.59 3.97
CA TRP A 262 -18.14 -0.30 5.31
C TRP A 262 -19.23 0.14 6.27
N LYS A 263 -20.05 1.13 5.87
CA LYS A 263 -21.20 1.60 6.70
C LYS A 263 -22.17 0.48 7.02
N ALA A 264 -22.52 -0.37 6.05
CA ALA A 264 -23.41 -1.50 6.28
C ALA A 264 -22.84 -2.52 7.29
N GLN A 265 -21.52 -2.75 7.27
CA GLN A 265 -20.86 -3.63 8.24
C GLN A 265 -20.89 -3.08 9.67
N GLN A 266 -20.78 -1.75 9.83
CA GLN A 266 -20.85 -1.12 11.17
C GLN A 266 -22.26 -1.18 11.79
N LEU A 267 -23.30 -1.28 10.95
CA LEU A 267 -24.68 -1.41 11.42
C LEU A 267 -25.05 -2.85 11.82
N GLN A 268 -24.22 -3.84 11.49
CA GLN A 268 -24.47 -5.23 11.89
C GLN A 268 -24.03 -5.43 13.34
N PRO A 269 -24.91 -5.96 14.24
CA PRO A 269 -24.49 -6.30 15.58
C PRO A 269 -23.31 -7.28 15.51
N ALA A 270 -22.30 -7.08 16.35
CA ALA A 270 -21.19 -8.01 16.45
C ALA A 270 -21.76 -9.43 16.63
N SER A 271 -21.49 -10.31 15.66
CA SER A 271 -21.87 -11.71 15.76
C SER A 271 -21.22 -12.27 17.03
N THR A 272 -22.02 -12.59 18.02
CA THR A 272 -21.55 -13.29 19.23
C THR A 272 -20.81 -14.53 18.79
N PRO A 273 -19.57 -14.76 19.24
CA PRO A 273 -18.91 -16.05 18.97
C PRO A 273 -19.80 -17.14 19.52
N THR A 274 -20.26 -18.05 18.67
CA THR A 274 -20.83 -19.33 19.11
C THR A 274 -19.69 -20.11 19.75
N GLU A 275 -19.82 -20.35 21.07
CA GLU A 275 -18.97 -21.24 21.85
C GLU A 275 -18.93 -22.65 21.26
#